data_f8f3b5fd85b71a9d9a48c6fe3086e505
#
_entry.id   f8f3b5fd85b71a9d9a48c6fe3086e505
#
_cell.length_a   1.000
_cell.length_b   1.000
_cell.length_c   1.000
_cell.angle_alpha   90.00
_cell.angle_beta   90.00
_cell.angle_gamma   90.00
#
_symmetry.space_group_name_H-M   'P 1'
#
loop_
_entity.id
_entity.type
_entity.pdbx_description
1 polymer ?
#
loop_
_entity_poly.entity_id
_entity_poly.type
_entity_poly.pdbx_seq_one_letter_code
_entity_poly.pdbx_strand_id
1 'polypeptide(L)'
;MSRGLGDVYKRQALWSVSLTLPPMKRSDAANWQSFILKLHGRKGTFLLGDPDARTPRGTISGSVTLGANIAVGDFTISISTSQNSLANAFRAGDYIQLGSAGTSKLHMIVDDVNTDSSGDANINIEPAIKTAVTSGNTVVYNNPKGLFRMQNPQIDWDADELSKYGISFSAMEAL
;
A
#
# COMPACT_ATOMS: atom_id res chain seq x y z
N MET A 1 -30.59 9.73 16.47
CA MET A 1 -29.96 10.39 15.31
C MET A 1 -28.81 9.50 14.86
N SER A 2 -29.02 8.79 13.78
CA SER A 2 -28.00 7.90 13.19
C SER A 2 -26.95 8.78 12.52
N ARG A 3 -25.75 8.86 13.08
CA ARG A 3 -24.58 9.38 12.36
C ARG A 3 -24.25 8.35 11.27
N GLY A 4 -24.54 8.71 10.03
CA GLY A 4 -24.48 7.78 8.94
C GLY A 4 -23.04 7.27 8.68
N LEU A 5 -22.92 6.03 8.22
CA LEU A 5 -21.70 5.39 7.73
C LEU A 5 -20.86 6.32 6.80
N GLY A 6 -21.50 7.25 6.10
CA GLY A 6 -20.83 8.20 5.24
C GLY A 6 -19.84 9.15 5.90
N ASP A 7 -19.98 9.44 7.22
CA ASP A 7 -19.07 10.31 7.94
C ASP A 7 -17.78 9.59 8.40
N VAL A 8 -17.84 8.28 8.57
CA VAL A 8 -16.67 7.47 8.93
C VAL A 8 -15.70 7.39 7.74
N TYR A 9 -16.22 7.23 6.53
CA TYR A 9 -15.39 7.16 5.31
C TYR A 9 -14.71 8.49 4.94
N LYS A 10 -15.31 9.63 5.31
CA LYS A 10 -14.74 10.96 5.01
C LYS A 10 -13.53 11.32 5.88
N ARG A 11 -13.28 10.60 6.96
CA ARG A 11 -12.19 10.88 7.90
C ARG A 11 -11.05 9.87 7.86
N GLN A 12 -11.13 8.84 7.01
CA GLN A 12 -10.05 7.88 6.90
C GLN A 12 -8.88 8.49 6.12
N ALA A 13 -7.68 8.38 6.69
CA ALA A 13 -6.45 8.73 6.00
C ALA A 13 -6.30 7.92 4.72
N LEU A 14 -5.89 8.56 3.64
CA LEU A 14 -5.60 7.95 2.35
C LEU A 14 -4.13 8.18 2.01
N TRP A 15 -3.50 7.17 1.45
CA TRP A 15 -2.18 7.35 0.89
C TRP A 15 -2.24 8.29 -0.32
N SER A 16 -1.33 9.25 -0.34
CA SER A 16 -1.06 10.10 -1.48
C SER A 16 0.43 10.04 -1.80
N VAL A 17 0.76 10.00 -3.07
CA VAL A 17 2.14 9.92 -3.53
C VAL A 17 2.36 10.87 -4.69
N SER A 18 3.49 11.56 -4.69
CA SER A 18 3.98 12.34 -5.82
C SER A 18 5.28 11.70 -6.31
N LEU A 19 5.32 11.34 -7.57
CA LEU A 19 6.45 10.69 -8.21
C LEU A 19 7.05 11.61 -9.25
N THR A 20 8.35 11.81 -9.17
CA THR A 20 9.14 12.47 -10.20
C THR A 20 10.14 11.46 -10.73
N LEU A 21 10.04 11.13 -12.01
CA LEU A 21 10.92 10.19 -12.65
C LEU A 21 12.21 10.91 -13.08
N PRO A 22 13.38 10.26 -12.98
CA PRO A 22 14.63 10.87 -13.47
C PRO A 22 14.53 11.15 -14.97
N PRO A 23 15.22 12.18 -15.47
CA PRO A 23 15.26 12.46 -16.89
C PRO A 23 15.71 11.25 -17.71
N MET A 24 14.93 10.88 -18.70
CA MET A 24 15.10 9.64 -19.47
C MET A 24 15.06 9.90 -20.98
N LYS A 25 15.52 8.92 -21.76
CA LYS A 25 15.43 8.97 -23.22
C LYS A 25 13.97 8.85 -23.68
N ARG A 26 13.70 9.36 -24.90
CA ARG A 26 12.36 9.32 -25.48
C ARG A 26 11.72 7.93 -25.50
N SER A 27 12.50 6.88 -25.76
CA SER A 27 11.99 5.50 -25.77
C SER A 27 11.37 5.07 -24.42
N ASP A 28 12.05 5.44 -23.33
CA ASP A 28 11.61 5.09 -21.98
C ASP A 28 10.44 5.98 -21.54
N ALA A 29 10.52 7.28 -21.87
CA ALA A 29 9.45 8.24 -21.62
C ALA A 29 8.14 7.86 -22.34
N ALA A 30 8.24 7.36 -23.59
CA ALA A 30 7.07 6.90 -24.34
C ALA A 30 6.33 5.75 -23.66
N ASN A 31 7.04 4.84 -22.99
CA ASN A 31 6.43 3.75 -22.22
C ASN A 31 5.63 4.30 -21.02
N TRP A 32 6.21 5.26 -20.28
CA TRP A 32 5.55 5.91 -19.16
C TRP A 32 4.33 6.72 -19.61
N GLN A 33 4.47 7.52 -20.68
CA GLN A 33 3.37 8.28 -21.26
C GLN A 33 2.23 7.35 -21.70
N SER A 34 2.57 6.24 -22.39
CA SER A 34 1.59 5.23 -22.80
C SER A 34 0.87 4.60 -21.60
N PHE A 35 1.60 4.28 -20.52
CA PHE A 35 1.02 3.75 -19.30
C PHE A 35 0.04 4.74 -18.69
N ILE A 36 0.45 6.00 -18.50
CA ILE A 36 -0.41 7.03 -17.89
C ILE A 36 -1.65 7.30 -18.76
N LEU A 37 -1.49 7.36 -20.09
CA LEU A 37 -2.62 7.55 -21.00
C LEU A 37 -3.64 6.39 -20.94
N LYS A 38 -3.17 5.14 -20.79
CA LYS A 38 -4.04 3.96 -20.62
C LYS A 38 -4.87 4.00 -19.34
N LEU A 39 -4.47 4.76 -18.34
CA LEU A 39 -5.27 4.94 -17.12
C LEU A 39 -6.53 5.81 -17.36
N HIS A 40 -6.62 6.49 -18.50
CA HIS A 40 -7.75 7.39 -18.81
C HIS A 40 -8.03 8.39 -17.67
N GLY A 41 -6.99 9.04 -17.20
CA GLY A 41 -7.02 9.98 -16.07
C GLY A 41 -7.33 9.26 -14.75
N ARG A 42 -8.40 9.69 -14.07
CA ARG A 42 -8.78 9.17 -12.75
C ARG A 42 -9.56 7.85 -12.79
N LYS A 43 -9.88 7.32 -13.97
CA LYS A 43 -10.70 6.11 -14.10
C LYS A 43 -9.91 4.84 -13.83
N GLY A 44 -8.71 4.74 -14.37
CA GLY A 44 -7.84 3.59 -14.22
C GLY A 44 -7.16 3.55 -12.85
N THR A 45 -6.84 2.34 -12.42
CA THR A 45 -6.10 2.07 -11.19
C THR A 45 -4.85 1.27 -11.49
N PHE A 46 -3.86 1.39 -10.61
CA PHE A 46 -2.61 0.65 -10.70
C PHE A 46 -2.07 0.32 -9.30
N LEU A 47 -1.25 -0.70 -9.23
CA LEU A 47 -0.61 -1.11 -7.98
C LEU A 47 0.69 -0.34 -7.79
N LEU A 48 0.85 0.26 -6.61
CA LEU A 48 2.05 0.99 -6.22
C LEU A 48 2.43 0.64 -4.79
N GLY A 49 3.71 0.47 -4.54
CA GLY A 49 4.33 0.33 -3.22
C GLY A 49 5.57 1.20 -3.15
N ASP A 50 6.10 1.36 -1.94
CA ASP A 50 7.35 2.08 -1.73
C ASP A 50 8.53 1.27 -2.32
N PRO A 51 9.28 1.81 -3.29
CA PRO A 51 10.39 1.10 -3.91
C PRO A 51 11.54 0.79 -2.94
N ASP A 52 11.70 1.60 -1.88
CA ASP A 52 12.77 1.46 -0.90
C ASP A 52 12.36 0.57 0.29
N ALA A 53 11.06 0.30 0.46
CA ALA A 53 10.50 -0.54 1.53
C ALA A 53 9.87 -1.84 0.99
N ARG A 54 10.52 -2.49 0.04
CA ARG A 54 10.03 -3.75 -0.55
C ARG A 54 10.10 -4.93 0.40
N THR A 55 11.04 -4.92 1.33
CA THR A 55 11.22 -5.95 2.34
C THR A 55 11.09 -5.33 3.72
N PRO A 56 10.48 -6.03 4.69
CA PRO A 56 10.38 -5.52 6.04
C PRO A 56 11.78 -5.39 6.66
N ARG A 57 11.92 -4.46 7.59
CA ARG A 57 13.12 -4.32 8.43
C ARG A 57 13.13 -5.31 9.59
N GLY A 58 11.98 -5.93 9.85
CA GLY A 58 11.84 -7.01 10.81
C GLY A 58 12.45 -8.33 10.33
N THR A 59 12.37 -9.34 11.17
CA THR A 59 12.98 -10.66 10.94
C THR A 59 11.98 -11.69 10.41
N ILE A 60 10.74 -11.28 10.15
CA ILE A 60 9.67 -12.15 9.65
C ILE A 60 10.04 -12.81 8.32
N SER A 61 9.73 -14.08 8.19
CA SER A 61 9.86 -14.84 6.94
C SER A 61 8.73 -15.85 6.81
N GLY A 62 8.56 -16.45 5.62
CA GLY A 62 7.51 -17.43 5.39
C GLY A 62 6.12 -16.81 5.23
N SER A 63 5.10 -17.61 5.49
CA SER A 63 3.70 -17.19 5.31
C SER A 63 3.17 -16.50 6.57
N VAL A 64 2.46 -15.40 6.36
CA VAL A 64 1.70 -14.69 7.40
C VAL A 64 0.26 -14.60 6.95
N THR A 65 -0.66 -14.95 7.85
CA THR A 65 -2.10 -14.89 7.62
C THR A 65 -2.79 -14.08 8.72
N LEU A 66 -4.00 -13.63 8.45
CA LEU A 66 -4.85 -13.02 9.48
C LEU A 66 -5.35 -14.09 10.45
N GLY A 67 -5.15 -13.88 11.75
CA GLY A 67 -5.62 -14.75 12.82
C GLY A 67 -7.10 -14.60 13.10
N ALA A 68 -7.70 -13.44 12.80
CA ALA A 68 -9.09 -13.14 13.07
C ALA A 68 -9.73 -12.34 11.92
N ASN A 69 -11.07 -12.25 11.92
CA ASN A 69 -11.80 -11.33 11.05
C ASN A 69 -11.56 -9.89 11.52
N ILE A 70 -11.33 -8.99 10.58
CA ILE A 70 -11.05 -7.59 10.84
C ILE A 70 -12.16 -6.73 10.24
N ALA A 71 -12.72 -5.83 11.03
CA ALA A 71 -13.79 -4.95 10.61
C ALA A 71 -13.27 -3.66 9.99
N VAL A 72 -14.12 -2.96 9.24
CA VAL A 72 -13.83 -1.62 8.73
C VAL A 72 -13.70 -0.64 9.90
N GLY A 73 -12.62 0.13 9.90
CA GLY A 73 -12.31 1.11 10.94
C GLY A 73 -11.33 0.61 12.00
N ASP A 74 -10.98 -0.68 11.99
CA ASP A 74 -9.99 -1.23 12.92
C ASP A 74 -8.58 -0.73 12.57
N PHE A 75 -7.80 -0.46 13.62
CA PHE A 75 -6.40 -0.08 13.57
C PHE A 75 -5.46 -1.18 14.06
N THR A 76 -6.02 -2.26 14.57
CA THR A 76 -5.26 -3.41 15.06
C THR A 76 -5.71 -4.66 14.33
N ILE A 77 -4.76 -5.42 13.82
CA ILE A 77 -5.00 -6.71 13.17
C ILE A 77 -4.29 -7.82 13.94
N SER A 78 -4.93 -8.99 14.02
CA SER A 78 -4.30 -10.21 14.52
C SER A 78 -3.68 -10.95 13.34
N ILE A 79 -2.43 -11.38 13.49
CA ILE A 79 -1.74 -12.23 12.51
C ILE A 79 -1.32 -13.55 13.13
N SER A 80 -1.13 -14.56 12.28
CA SER A 80 -0.60 -15.86 12.63
C SER A 80 0.48 -16.27 11.64
N THR A 81 1.58 -16.84 12.15
CA THR A 81 2.70 -17.36 11.37
C THR A 81 3.24 -18.63 12.01
N SER A 82 4.02 -19.40 11.28
CA SER A 82 4.74 -20.57 11.84
C SER A 82 5.98 -20.22 12.64
N GLN A 83 6.30 -18.94 12.81
CA GLN A 83 7.51 -18.48 13.51
C GLN A 83 7.17 -18.07 14.95
N ASN A 84 7.43 -18.99 15.88
CA ASN A 84 7.12 -18.81 17.29
C ASN A 84 8.20 -18.00 18.01
N SER A 85 7.78 -17.14 18.95
CA SER A 85 8.67 -16.34 19.80
C SER A 85 9.69 -15.51 19.02
N LEU A 86 9.32 -15.02 17.84
CA LEU A 86 10.20 -14.24 16.98
C LEU A 86 10.29 -12.80 17.47
N ALA A 87 11.48 -12.40 17.89
CA ALA A 87 11.74 -11.02 18.29
C ALA A 87 11.84 -10.12 17.06
N ASN A 88 11.25 -8.93 17.14
CA ASN A 88 11.22 -7.95 16.05
C ASN A 88 10.72 -8.56 14.72
N ALA A 89 9.66 -9.33 14.76
CA ALA A 89 9.04 -9.90 13.57
C ALA A 89 8.76 -8.81 12.53
N PHE A 90 8.17 -7.71 12.96
CA PHE A 90 8.04 -6.48 12.19
C PHE A 90 8.55 -5.29 12.99
N ARG A 91 8.89 -4.21 12.30
CA ARG A 91 9.28 -2.95 12.91
C ARG A 91 8.38 -1.81 12.48
N ALA A 92 8.22 -0.82 13.36
CA ALA A 92 7.52 0.41 13.04
C ALA A 92 8.05 1.02 11.73
N GLY A 93 7.17 1.30 10.78
CA GLY A 93 7.51 1.76 9.43
C GLY A 93 7.59 0.64 8.37
N ASP A 94 7.47 -0.63 8.74
CA ASP A 94 7.29 -1.71 7.77
C ASP A 94 5.89 -1.61 7.14
N TYR A 95 5.77 -2.02 5.87
CA TYR A 95 4.49 -2.02 5.17
C TYR A 95 3.94 -3.42 5.01
N ILE A 96 2.63 -3.51 5.03
CA ILE A 96 1.88 -4.71 4.69
C ILE A 96 0.79 -4.39 3.67
N GLN A 97 0.42 -5.41 2.91
CA GLN A 97 -0.72 -5.35 2.00
C GLN A 97 -1.77 -6.36 2.43
N LEU A 98 -3.00 -5.90 2.49
CA LEU A 98 -4.19 -6.73 2.62
C LEU A 98 -4.97 -6.70 1.31
N GLY A 99 -5.57 -7.84 0.96
CA GLY A 99 -6.24 -8.01 -0.33
C GLY A 99 -5.27 -8.23 -1.49
N SER A 100 -5.83 -8.37 -2.69
CA SER A 100 -5.06 -8.65 -3.91
C SER A 100 -5.62 -7.91 -5.12
N ALA A 101 -4.79 -7.66 -6.11
CA ALA A 101 -5.18 -6.98 -7.35
C ALA A 101 -6.03 -5.71 -7.09
N GLY A 102 -7.26 -5.65 -7.59
CA GLY A 102 -8.15 -4.50 -7.45
C GLY A 102 -8.67 -4.21 -6.04
N THR A 103 -8.36 -5.06 -5.05
CA THR A 103 -8.73 -4.87 -3.64
C THR A 103 -7.54 -4.61 -2.74
N SER A 104 -6.33 -4.49 -3.29
CA SER A 104 -5.10 -4.28 -2.52
C SER A 104 -5.13 -2.98 -1.74
N LYS A 105 -4.90 -3.08 -0.43
CA LYS A 105 -4.77 -1.94 0.49
C LYS A 105 -3.43 -1.98 1.18
N LEU A 106 -2.75 -0.84 1.21
CA LEU A 106 -1.44 -0.66 1.83
C LEU A 106 -1.61 -0.09 3.23
N HIS A 107 -0.95 -0.71 4.20
CA HIS A 107 -0.92 -0.24 5.57
C HIS A 107 0.52 -0.20 6.08
N MET A 108 0.83 0.77 6.93
CA MET A 108 2.11 0.85 7.63
C MET A 108 1.92 0.32 9.04
N ILE A 109 2.86 -0.45 9.51
CA ILE A 109 2.97 -0.91 10.90
C ILE A 109 3.55 0.23 11.72
N VAL A 110 2.92 0.58 12.83
CA VAL A 110 3.30 1.76 13.61
C VAL A 110 4.07 1.45 14.89
N ASP A 111 4.12 0.17 15.30
CA ASP A 111 4.87 -0.30 16.47
C ASP A 111 5.74 -1.50 16.11
N ASP A 112 6.81 -1.72 16.89
CA ASP A 112 7.61 -2.94 16.80
C ASP A 112 6.80 -4.14 17.31
N VAL A 113 6.89 -5.27 16.60
CA VAL A 113 6.04 -6.45 16.83
C VAL A 113 6.91 -7.67 17.08
N ASN A 114 6.57 -8.43 18.12
CA ASN A 114 7.10 -9.77 18.38
C ASN A 114 5.98 -10.79 18.25
N THR A 115 6.29 -12.01 17.80
CA THR A 115 5.34 -13.12 17.87
C THR A 115 5.41 -13.81 19.23
N ASP A 116 4.29 -14.35 19.66
CA ASP A 116 4.20 -15.16 20.86
C ASP A 116 4.70 -16.61 20.65
N SER A 117 4.54 -17.46 21.66
CA SER A 117 4.94 -18.87 21.61
C SER A 117 4.14 -19.72 20.62
N SER A 118 3.04 -19.21 20.11
CA SER A 118 2.19 -19.85 19.08
C SER A 118 2.44 -19.31 17.69
N GLY A 119 3.22 -18.23 17.56
CA GLY A 119 3.45 -17.52 16.30
C GLY A 119 2.38 -16.45 16.00
N ASP A 120 1.58 -16.10 17.00
CA ASP A 120 0.54 -15.09 16.86
C ASP A 120 1.07 -13.71 17.31
N ALA A 121 0.50 -12.65 16.74
CA ALA A 121 0.77 -11.27 17.17
C ALA A 121 -0.38 -10.34 16.83
N ASN A 122 -0.51 -9.26 17.60
CA ASN A 122 -1.36 -8.12 17.25
C ASN A 122 -0.48 -7.00 16.68
N ILE A 123 -0.88 -6.46 15.55
CA ILE A 123 -0.17 -5.42 14.81
C ILE A 123 -1.02 -4.17 14.76
N ASN A 124 -0.48 -3.03 15.20
CA ASN A 124 -1.12 -1.73 15.00
C ASN A 124 -0.71 -1.16 13.65
N ILE A 125 -1.70 -0.70 12.89
CA ILE A 125 -1.54 -0.26 11.49
C ILE A 125 -2.17 1.11 11.26
N GLU A 126 -1.60 1.83 10.30
CA GLU A 126 -2.17 3.04 9.70
C GLU A 126 -2.10 2.98 8.16
N PRO A 127 -3.10 3.46 7.46
CA PRO A 127 -4.42 3.89 7.94
C PRO A 127 -5.32 2.70 8.37
N ALA A 128 -6.46 3.01 9.00
CA ALA A 128 -7.45 2.00 9.42
C ALA A 128 -7.91 1.12 8.27
N ILE A 129 -8.42 -0.05 8.60
CA ILE A 129 -9.02 -1.00 7.64
C ILE A 129 -10.19 -0.35 6.91
N LYS A 130 -10.14 -0.35 5.58
CA LYS A 130 -11.14 0.25 4.69
C LYS A 130 -12.12 -0.76 4.11
N THR A 131 -11.71 -2.01 4.04
CA THR A 131 -12.55 -3.12 3.57
C THR A 131 -12.38 -4.26 4.54
N ALA A 132 -13.48 -4.79 5.07
CA ALA A 132 -13.43 -5.92 5.97
C ALA A 132 -12.68 -7.11 5.36
N VAL A 133 -11.84 -7.75 6.16
CA VAL A 133 -11.00 -8.87 5.72
C VAL A 133 -11.24 -10.06 6.65
N THR A 134 -11.26 -11.26 6.08
CA THR A 134 -11.55 -12.49 6.84
C THR A 134 -10.27 -13.15 7.35
N SER A 135 -10.41 -13.86 8.46
CA SER A 135 -9.38 -14.75 8.99
C SER A 135 -8.85 -15.71 7.93
N GLY A 136 -7.57 -16.04 8.01
CA GLY A 136 -6.87 -16.91 7.06
C GLY A 136 -6.42 -16.21 5.76
N ASN A 137 -6.83 -14.98 5.50
CA ASN A 137 -6.32 -14.24 4.35
C ASN A 137 -4.82 -13.92 4.53
N THR A 138 -4.10 -14.02 3.42
CA THR A 138 -2.66 -13.75 3.39
C THR A 138 -2.37 -12.28 3.66
N VAL A 139 -1.40 -12.03 4.54
CA VAL A 139 -0.77 -10.72 4.76
C VAL A 139 0.51 -10.66 3.91
N VAL A 140 0.53 -9.80 2.91
CA VAL A 140 1.70 -9.63 2.03
C VAL A 140 2.61 -8.57 2.63
N TYR A 141 3.84 -8.93 2.94
CA TYR A 141 4.84 -8.02 3.51
C TYR A 141 6.11 -7.90 2.63
N ASN A 142 6.28 -8.79 1.65
CA ASN A 142 7.30 -8.66 0.62
C ASN A 142 6.73 -7.93 -0.59
N ASN A 143 7.31 -6.80 -0.94
CA ASN A 143 6.88 -5.93 -2.03
C ASN A 143 5.38 -5.56 -1.92
N PRO A 144 4.90 -5.11 -0.74
CA PRO A 144 3.51 -4.78 -0.51
C PRO A 144 3.09 -3.60 -1.39
N LYS A 145 1.85 -3.64 -1.87
CA LYS A 145 1.30 -2.62 -2.77
C LYS A 145 -0.11 -2.24 -2.37
N GLY A 146 -0.42 -0.97 -2.51
CA GLY A 146 -1.79 -0.48 -2.50
C GLY A 146 -2.32 -0.25 -3.90
N LEU A 147 -3.62 -0.13 -4.03
CA LEU A 147 -4.28 0.27 -5.26
C LEU A 147 -4.36 1.80 -5.31
N PHE A 148 -3.85 2.39 -6.37
CA PHE A 148 -3.81 3.84 -6.57
C PHE A 148 -4.53 4.23 -7.87
N ARG A 149 -4.96 5.49 -7.92
CA ARG A 149 -5.45 6.17 -9.13
C ARG A 149 -4.77 7.52 -9.28
N MET A 150 -4.71 8.03 -10.48
CA MET A 150 -4.19 9.38 -10.72
C MET A 150 -5.00 10.42 -9.95
N GLN A 151 -4.32 11.35 -9.31
CA GLN A 151 -4.97 12.48 -8.61
C GLN A 151 -5.47 13.53 -9.60
N ASN A 152 -4.66 13.82 -10.63
CA ASN A 152 -4.98 14.74 -11.71
C ASN A 152 -5.11 13.99 -13.03
N PRO A 153 -6.05 14.37 -13.91
CA PRO A 153 -6.15 13.80 -15.25
C PRO A 153 -5.09 14.33 -16.23
N GLN A 154 -4.37 15.37 -15.84
CA GLN A 154 -3.32 16.01 -16.64
C GLN A 154 -2.02 15.23 -16.57
N ILE A 155 -1.33 15.18 -17.68
CA ILE A 155 0.00 14.59 -17.82
C ILE A 155 0.94 15.73 -18.18
N ASP A 156 1.80 16.07 -17.24
CA ASP A 156 2.85 17.04 -17.46
C ASP A 156 4.12 16.29 -17.88
N TRP A 157 4.70 16.69 -18.98
CA TRP A 157 5.98 16.21 -19.43
C TRP A 157 6.83 17.40 -19.89
N ASP A 158 8.11 17.33 -19.67
CA ASP A 158 9.08 18.31 -20.07
C ASP A 158 10.18 17.65 -20.91
N ALA A 159 10.78 18.39 -21.81
CA ALA A 159 11.90 17.93 -22.61
C ALA A 159 13.01 18.98 -22.56
N ASP A 160 14.20 18.59 -22.14
CA ASP A 160 15.35 19.46 -22.10
C ASP A 160 16.05 19.60 -23.46
N GLU A 161 17.05 20.48 -23.55
CA GLU A 161 17.85 20.70 -24.76
C GLU A 161 18.63 19.46 -25.21
N LEU A 162 18.82 18.48 -24.32
CA LEU A 162 19.47 17.20 -24.60
C LEU A 162 18.47 16.10 -24.99
N SER A 163 17.23 16.47 -25.30
CA SER A 163 16.12 15.54 -25.59
C SER A 163 15.87 14.51 -24.50
N LYS A 164 16.08 14.89 -23.25
CA LYS A 164 15.69 14.09 -22.09
C LYS A 164 14.32 14.55 -21.61
N TYR A 165 13.51 13.57 -21.24
CA TYR A 165 12.13 13.76 -20.82
C TYR A 165 12.02 13.56 -19.32
N GLY A 166 11.50 14.56 -18.60
CA GLY A 166 11.05 14.47 -17.23
C GLY A 166 9.55 14.17 -17.20
N ILE A 167 9.12 13.29 -16.32
CA ILE A 167 7.71 12.97 -16.09
C ILE A 167 7.46 13.02 -14.60
N SER A 168 6.44 13.76 -14.19
CA SER A 168 5.96 13.78 -12.81
C SER A 168 4.45 13.57 -12.78
N PHE A 169 3.98 12.85 -11.78
CA PHE A 169 2.57 12.64 -11.55
C PHE A 169 2.27 12.39 -10.08
N SER A 170 1.05 12.69 -9.70
CA SER A 170 0.54 12.41 -8.35
C SER A 170 -0.57 11.39 -8.40
N ALA A 171 -0.58 10.51 -7.43
CA ALA A 171 -1.60 9.50 -7.29
C ALA A 171 -2.13 9.45 -5.85
N MET A 172 -3.35 8.99 -5.70
CA MET A 172 -3.98 8.76 -4.42
C MET A 172 -4.53 7.34 -4.35
N GLU A 173 -4.63 6.84 -3.15
CA GLU A 173 -5.22 5.53 -2.92
C GLU A 173 -6.64 5.44 -3.47
N ALA A 174 -6.93 4.34 -4.17
CA ALA A 174 -8.25 4.04 -4.69
C ALA A 174 -9.06 3.28 -3.64
N LEU A 175 -10.24 3.78 -3.31
CA LEU A 175 -11.22 3.12 -2.44
C LEU A 175 -12.06 2.14 -3.25
#